data_90351dd5784640de2e8301c01a5d213d
#
_entry.id   90351dd5784640de2e8301c01a5d213d
#
_cell.length_a   1.000
_cell.length_b   1.000
_cell.length_c   1.000
_cell.angle_alpha   90.00
_cell.angle_beta   90.00
_cell.angle_gamma   90.00
#
_symmetry.space_group_name_H-M   'P 1'
#
loop_
_entity.id
_entity.type
_entity.pdbx_description
1 polymer ?
#
loop_
_entity_poly.entity_id
_entity_poly.type
_entity_poly.pdbx_seq_one_letter_code
_entity_poly.pdbx_strand_id
1 'polypeptide(L)'
;MIRRLCPWTIAVVVAALLAPHAVAQERANRLISLLEAGEPAIGVWTAATAAPRITKVLATSDADYIVADIEHEVYDFAVLRGFLLGVQDFSLRFRTEPRSAPVVLVKLANRATWDPRYEIAESLKVGPAMGVWIPFVESRADLERAISAVRNAETSALAGLNIPRERRDVWPLNPKGELFVVAMIETENGVRNAQEIVETPGVSAVECVHITDADAARILKMCLDRKVVAAADATPADVQAKIAAGYRMLSVGWDYVLLQRALTDTVKAMRK
;
A
#
# COMPACT_ATOMS: atom_id res chain seq x y z
N MET A 1 -38.90 -28.53 -46.30
CA MET A 1 -38.65 -27.08 -46.43
C MET A 1 -37.50 -26.69 -45.49
N ILE A 2 -36.26 -26.75 -45.99
CA ILE A 2 -35.06 -26.46 -45.17
C ILE A 2 -34.70 -25.00 -45.43
N ARG A 3 -34.89 -24.15 -44.41
CA ARG A 3 -34.46 -22.74 -44.43
C ARG A 3 -32.95 -22.69 -44.42
N ARG A 4 -32.34 -22.24 -45.51
CA ARG A 4 -30.90 -21.96 -45.58
C ARG A 4 -30.60 -20.75 -44.67
N LEU A 5 -29.82 -20.94 -43.62
CA LEU A 5 -29.29 -19.86 -42.81
C LEU A 5 -28.29 -19.04 -43.62
N CYS A 6 -28.41 -17.73 -43.56
CA CYS A 6 -27.61 -16.77 -44.30
C CYS A 6 -26.13 -16.85 -43.81
N PRO A 7 -25.15 -16.98 -44.73
CA PRO A 7 -23.73 -17.18 -44.37
C PRO A 7 -23.11 -15.98 -43.60
N TRP A 8 -23.76 -14.83 -43.63
CA TRP A 8 -23.29 -13.61 -42.94
C TRP A 8 -23.51 -13.65 -41.43
N THR A 9 -24.46 -14.41 -40.92
CA THR A 9 -24.73 -14.53 -39.49
C THR A 9 -23.69 -15.38 -38.76
N ILE A 10 -23.02 -16.30 -39.45
CA ILE A 10 -21.96 -17.15 -38.86
C ILE A 10 -20.64 -16.38 -38.74
N ALA A 11 -20.34 -15.47 -39.68
CA ALA A 11 -19.09 -14.70 -39.65
C ALA A 11 -19.02 -13.71 -38.48
N VAL A 12 -20.15 -13.14 -38.03
CA VAL A 12 -20.20 -12.17 -36.93
C VAL A 12 -20.00 -12.86 -35.57
N VAL A 13 -20.53 -14.09 -35.43
CA VAL A 13 -20.39 -14.84 -34.14
C VAL A 13 -18.97 -15.38 -33.97
N VAL A 14 -18.28 -15.78 -35.05
CA VAL A 14 -16.89 -16.26 -34.97
C VAL A 14 -15.91 -15.11 -34.71
N ALA A 15 -16.16 -13.90 -35.23
CA ALA A 15 -15.31 -12.74 -34.97
C ALA A 15 -15.39 -12.26 -33.52
N ALA A 16 -16.55 -12.43 -32.86
CA ALA A 16 -16.71 -12.08 -31.43
C ALA A 16 -15.99 -13.07 -30.48
N LEU A 17 -15.76 -14.31 -30.92
CA LEU A 17 -15.04 -15.33 -30.16
C LEU A 17 -13.52 -15.28 -30.34
N LEU A 18 -13.02 -14.52 -31.32
CA LEU A 18 -11.61 -14.35 -31.64
C LEU A 18 -11.05 -12.98 -31.20
N ALA A 19 -11.84 -12.14 -30.50
CA ALA A 19 -11.29 -10.96 -29.88
C ALA A 19 -10.21 -11.42 -28.89
N PRO A 20 -8.93 -11.02 -29.03
CA PRO A 20 -7.93 -11.37 -28.08
C PRO A 20 -8.40 -10.81 -26.74
N HIS A 21 -8.68 -11.67 -25.78
CA HIS A 21 -8.82 -11.26 -24.41
C HIS A 21 -7.46 -10.65 -24.10
N ALA A 22 -7.38 -9.33 -24.02
CA ALA A 22 -6.20 -8.67 -23.50
C ALA A 22 -6.03 -9.26 -22.08
N VAL A 23 -5.07 -10.17 -21.92
CA VAL A 23 -4.67 -10.65 -20.61
C VAL A 23 -4.29 -9.39 -19.87
N ALA A 24 -5.11 -8.98 -18.92
CA ALA A 24 -4.80 -7.84 -18.09
C ALA A 24 -3.43 -8.13 -17.50
N GLN A 25 -2.46 -7.27 -17.81
CA GLN A 25 -1.10 -7.48 -17.35
C GLN A 25 -1.13 -7.48 -15.83
N GLU A 26 -0.69 -8.58 -15.22
CA GLU A 26 -0.71 -8.76 -13.77
C GLU A 26 0.02 -7.60 -13.08
N ARG A 27 -0.57 -7.08 -12.02
CA ARG A 27 0.02 -6.04 -11.17
C ARG A 27 1.26 -6.58 -10.47
N ALA A 28 2.35 -5.83 -10.51
CA ALA A 28 3.51 -6.11 -9.65
C ALA A 28 3.21 -5.73 -8.19
N ASN A 29 2.45 -4.67 -7.99
CA ASN A 29 1.99 -4.23 -6.68
C ASN A 29 0.67 -4.92 -6.31
N ARG A 30 0.76 -6.01 -5.53
CA ARG A 30 -0.41 -6.77 -5.10
C ARG A 30 -1.40 -5.95 -4.28
N LEU A 31 -0.91 -4.96 -3.51
CA LEU A 31 -1.78 -4.07 -2.74
C LEU A 31 -2.77 -3.36 -3.67
N ILE A 32 -2.29 -2.83 -4.80
CA ILE A 32 -3.15 -2.19 -5.80
C ILE A 32 -4.14 -3.19 -6.38
N SER A 33 -3.74 -4.44 -6.67
CA SER A 33 -4.64 -5.48 -7.17
C SER A 33 -5.83 -5.72 -6.24
N LEU A 34 -5.58 -5.84 -4.93
CA LEU A 34 -6.63 -6.03 -3.94
C LEU A 34 -7.59 -4.84 -3.90
N LEU A 35 -7.04 -3.63 -3.88
CA LEU A 35 -7.82 -2.40 -3.82
C LEU A 35 -8.67 -2.17 -5.08
N GLU A 36 -8.15 -2.49 -6.26
CA GLU A 36 -8.91 -2.45 -7.52
C GLU A 36 -10.03 -3.49 -7.56
N ALA A 37 -9.84 -4.64 -6.91
CA ALA A 37 -10.88 -5.66 -6.73
C ALA A 37 -11.92 -5.27 -5.66
N GLY A 38 -11.70 -4.17 -4.92
CA GLY A 38 -12.55 -3.76 -3.79
C GLY A 38 -12.31 -4.57 -2.51
N GLU A 39 -11.30 -5.42 -2.51
CA GLU A 39 -10.93 -6.24 -1.37
C GLU A 39 -10.15 -5.44 -0.31
N PRO A 40 -10.35 -5.73 0.98
CA PRO A 40 -9.55 -5.14 2.03
C PRO A 40 -8.13 -5.72 2.03
N ALA A 41 -7.14 -4.85 2.19
CA ALA A 41 -5.75 -5.22 2.40
C ALA A 41 -5.40 -5.10 3.89
N ILE A 42 -4.77 -6.13 4.44
CA ILE A 42 -4.36 -6.20 5.85
C ILE A 42 -2.84 -6.07 5.94
N GLY A 43 -2.37 -5.12 6.71
CA GLY A 43 -0.94 -4.84 6.86
C GLY A 43 -0.46 -4.79 8.30
N VAL A 44 0.83 -4.58 8.47
CA VAL A 44 1.51 -4.50 9.76
C VAL A 44 2.50 -3.35 9.75
N TRP A 45 2.57 -2.62 10.87
CA TRP A 45 3.62 -1.64 11.13
C TRP A 45 4.85 -2.35 11.69
N THR A 46 6.02 -1.92 11.26
CA THR A 46 7.29 -2.42 11.80
C THR A 46 8.29 -1.29 11.95
N ALA A 47 9.02 -1.31 13.04
CA ALA A 47 10.27 -0.60 13.14
C ALA A 47 11.23 -1.18 12.10
N ALA A 48 11.71 -0.36 11.17
CA ALA A 48 12.66 -0.81 10.15
C ALA A 48 13.99 -1.21 10.79
N THR A 49 14.05 -2.40 11.37
CA THR A 49 15.24 -2.91 12.03
C THR A 49 16.10 -3.73 11.07
N ALA A 50 17.41 -3.68 11.24
CA ALA A 50 18.36 -4.49 10.46
C ALA A 50 18.40 -5.96 10.90
N ALA A 51 17.48 -6.42 11.76
CA ALA A 51 17.46 -7.79 12.24
C ALA A 51 16.94 -8.77 11.17
N PRO A 52 17.76 -9.60 10.54
CA PRO A 52 17.34 -10.45 9.39
C PRO A 52 16.21 -11.43 9.74
N ARG A 53 16.07 -11.79 11.01
CA ARG A 53 15.01 -12.73 11.43
C ARG A 53 13.63 -12.10 11.39
N ILE A 54 13.50 -10.85 11.81
CA ILE A 54 12.18 -10.17 11.81
C ILE A 54 11.73 -9.92 10.36
N THR A 55 12.64 -9.55 9.47
CA THR A 55 12.31 -9.36 8.06
C THR A 55 11.78 -10.64 7.43
N LYS A 56 12.37 -11.79 7.78
CA LYS A 56 11.90 -13.09 7.32
C LYS A 56 10.51 -13.43 7.87
N VAL A 57 10.25 -13.17 9.15
CA VAL A 57 8.92 -13.37 9.76
C VAL A 57 7.88 -12.55 9.03
N LEU A 58 8.17 -11.27 8.80
CA LEU A 58 7.27 -10.37 8.08
C LEU A 58 7.05 -10.80 6.62
N ALA A 59 8.13 -11.11 5.90
CA ALA A 59 8.07 -11.57 4.51
C ALA A 59 7.27 -12.87 4.33
N THR A 60 7.22 -13.72 5.35
CA THR A 60 6.53 -15.00 5.31
C THR A 60 5.16 -14.99 6.02
N SER A 61 4.76 -13.85 6.56
CA SER A 61 3.43 -13.64 7.15
C SER A 61 2.35 -13.60 6.05
N ASP A 62 1.09 -13.63 6.49
CA ASP A 62 -0.06 -13.49 5.60
C ASP A 62 -0.46 -12.02 5.36
N ALA A 63 0.38 -11.06 5.79
CA ALA A 63 0.14 -9.65 5.54
C ALA A 63 0.17 -9.34 4.03
N ASP A 64 -0.70 -8.44 3.60
CA ASP A 64 -0.72 -7.95 2.22
C ASP A 64 0.30 -6.83 2.02
N TYR A 65 0.54 -6.04 3.06
CA TYR A 65 1.54 -4.97 3.05
C TYR A 65 2.25 -4.82 4.40
N ILE A 66 3.42 -4.21 4.36
CA ILE A 66 4.24 -3.84 5.52
C ILE A 66 4.51 -2.35 5.44
N VAL A 67 4.32 -1.64 6.53
CA VAL A 67 4.77 -0.26 6.69
C VAL A 67 6.06 -0.24 7.49
N ALA A 68 7.16 0.05 6.82
CA ALA A 68 8.48 0.24 7.44
C ALA A 68 8.59 1.67 7.93
N ASP A 69 8.44 1.87 9.23
CA ASP A 69 8.47 3.19 9.86
C ASP A 69 9.91 3.61 10.15
N ILE A 70 10.32 4.77 9.62
CA ILE A 70 11.60 5.41 9.92
C ILE A 70 11.42 6.74 10.67
N GLU A 71 10.19 7.08 11.05
CA GLU A 71 9.90 8.25 11.88
C GLU A 71 10.13 7.98 13.36
N HIS A 72 9.62 6.84 13.87
CA HIS A 72 9.64 6.51 15.29
C HIS A 72 10.85 5.67 15.69
N GLU A 73 11.71 5.32 14.75
CA GLU A 73 12.87 4.47 14.95
C GLU A 73 14.16 5.15 14.48
N VAL A 74 15.20 4.36 14.24
CA VAL A 74 16.48 4.90 13.80
C VAL A 74 16.36 5.45 12.37
N TYR A 75 16.53 6.75 12.23
CA TYR A 75 16.61 7.42 10.93
C TYR A 75 17.95 7.11 10.26
N ASP A 76 18.04 5.90 9.70
CA ASP A 76 19.24 5.39 9.05
C ASP A 76 18.88 4.60 7.79
N PHE A 77 19.25 5.13 6.64
CA PHE A 77 18.97 4.47 5.35
C PHE A 77 19.78 3.19 5.12
N ALA A 78 20.91 2.98 5.81
CA ALA A 78 21.62 1.72 5.74
C ALA A 78 20.84 0.61 6.46
N VAL A 79 20.23 0.95 7.60
CA VAL A 79 19.32 0.06 8.34
C VAL A 79 18.08 -0.24 7.51
N LEU A 80 17.42 0.79 6.96
CA LEU A 80 16.26 0.62 6.08
C LEU A 80 16.62 -0.28 4.88
N ARG A 81 17.76 -0.04 4.24
CA ARG A 81 18.23 -0.86 3.12
C ARG A 81 18.40 -2.32 3.51
N GLY A 82 19.02 -2.60 4.67
CA GLY A 82 19.18 -3.95 5.20
C GLY A 82 17.84 -4.63 5.43
N PHE A 83 16.87 -3.91 5.99
CA PHE A 83 15.50 -4.36 6.19
C PHE A 83 14.83 -4.69 4.84
N LEU A 84 14.83 -3.77 3.90
CA LEU A 84 14.20 -3.94 2.58
C LEU A 84 14.77 -5.15 1.82
N LEU A 85 16.09 -5.35 1.85
CA LEU A 85 16.73 -6.52 1.24
C LEU A 85 16.35 -7.82 1.96
N GLY A 86 16.18 -7.78 3.28
CA GLY A 86 15.78 -8.94 4.08
C GLY A 86 14.33 -9.39 3.84
N VAL A 87 13.44 -8.49 3.44
CA VAL A 87 12.05 -8.83 3.08
C VAL A 87 11.99 -9.59 1.76
N GLN A 88 12.99 -9.48 0.90
CA GLN A 88 13.11 -10.25 -0.35
C GLN A 88 13.52 -11.71 -0.05
N ASP A 89 12.62 -12.49 0.54
CA ASP A 89 12.91 -13.90 0.84
C ASP A 89 12.78 -14.78 -0.40
N PHE A 90 13.92 -15.25 -0.92
CA PHE A 90 13.97 -16.19 -2.03
C PHE A 90 13.25 -17.52 -1.75
N SER A 91 13.09 -17.90 -0.48
CA SER A 91 12.41 -19.14 -0.11
C SER A 91 10.94 -19.15 -0.49
N LEU A 92 10.31 -17.99 -0.63
CA LEU A 92 8.92 -17.85 -1.08
C LEU A 92 8.72 -18.40 -2.50
N ARG A 93 9.77 -18.40 -3.33
CA ARG A 93 9.73 -18.94 -4.71
C ARG A 93 9.66 -20.47 -4.77
N PHE A 94 10.01 -21.14 -3.68
CA PHE A 94 10.08 -22.60 -3.60
C PHE A 94 8.94 -23.21 -2.79
N ARG A 95 7.94 -22.44 -2.40
CA ARG A 95 6.75 -22.96 -1.75
C ARG A 95 5.83 -23.65 -2.75
N THR A 96 5.10 -24.66 -2.27
CA THR A 96 4.10 -25.40 -3.06
C THR A 96 3.00 -24.51 -3.60
N GLU A 97 2.70 -23.42 -2.88
CA GLU A 97 1.86 -22.33 -3.34
C GLU A 97 2.69 -21.06 -3.39
N PRO A 98 3.04 -20.54 -4.59
CA PRO A 98 3.82 -19.32 -4.71
C PRO A 98 3.03 -18.14 -4.11
N ARG A 99 3.51 -17.59 -3.00
CA ARG A 99 3.03 -16.32 -2.47
C ARG A 99 4.00 -15.22 -2.87
N SER A 100 3.46 -14.09 -3.29
CA SER A 100 4.26 -12.88 -3.36
C SER A 100 4.55 -12.38 -1.94
N ALA A 101 5.76 -11.85 -1.71
CA ALA A 101 6.03 -11.14 -0.47
C ALA A 101 5.06 -9.97 -0.28
N PRO A 102 4.77 -9.57 0.98
CA PRO A 102 4.00 -8.36 1.24
C PRO A 102 4.58 -7.14 0.52
N VAL A 103 3.72 -6.25 0.08
CA VAL A 103 4.15 -4.96 -0.48
C VAL A 103 4.75 -4.10 0.62
N VAL A 104 5.92 -3.51 0.42
CA VAL A 104 6.54 -2.64 1.42
C VAL A 104 6.28 -1.19 1.05
N LEU A 105 5.74 -0.45 2.02
CA LEU A 105 5.62 1.00 2.03
C LEU A 105 6.55 1.56 3.11
N VAL A 106 7.24 2.66 2.82
CA VAL A 106 8.12 3.30 3.81
C VAL A 106 7.41 4.52 4.39
N LYS A 107 7.19 4.53 5.71
CA LYS A 107 6.72 5.74 6.39
C LYS A 107 7.90 6.67 6.60
N LEU A 108 7.79 7.88 6.04
CA LEU A 108 8.84 8.89 6.10
C LEU A 108 8.97 9.48 7.52
N ALA A 109 10.17 9.92 7.87
CA ALA A 109 10.43 10.55 9.16
C ALA A 109 10.13 12.05 9.15
N ASN A 110 10.29 12.69 8.01
CA ASN A 110 10.11 14.12 7.89
C ASN A 110 8.65 14.50 7.65
N ARG A 111 8.23 15.60 8.27
CA ARG A 111 6.91 16.18 8.03
C ARG A 111 6.74 16.53 6.57
N ALA A 112 5.56 16.33 6.03
CA ALA A 112 5.23 16.62 4.63
C ALA A 112 5.48 18.08 4.22
N THR A 113 5.48 19.01 5.18
CA THR A 113 5.80 20.42 4.97
C THR A 113 7.28 20.69 4.62
N TRP A 114 8.16 19.72 4.87
CA TRP A 114 9.58 19.80 4.50
C TRP A 114 9.80 19.25 3.09
N ASP A 115 11.02 19.38 2.57
CA ASP A 115 11.36 18.83 1.27
C ASP A 115 11.56 17.31 1.35
N PRO A 116 10.63 16.48 0.83
CA PRO A 116 10.69 15.04 1.00
C PRO A 116 11.58 14.34 -0.05
N ARG A 117 12.15 15.07 -1.02
CA ARG A 117 12.81 14.48 -2.20
C ARG A 117 13.93 13.50 -1.86
N TYR A 118 14.79 13.87 -0.92
CA TYR A 118 15.92 13.02 -0.54
C TYR A 118 15.43 11.74 0.14
N GLU A 119 14.54 11.88 1.10
CA GLU A 119 14.02 10.78 1.88
C GLU A 119 13.22 9.78 1.02
N ILE A 120 12.39 10.28 0.13
CA ILE A 120 11.66 9.47 -0.84
C ILE A 120 12.63 8.76 -1.79
N ALA A 121 13.63 9.46 -2.31
CA ALA A 121 14.62 8.88 -3.21
C ALA A 121 15.38 7.72 -2.53
N GLU A 122 15.86 7.90 -1.31
CA GLU A 122 16.57 6.84 -0.57
C GLU A 122 15.64 5.68 -0.19
N SER A 123 14.37 5.95 0.13
CA SER A 123 13.38 4.92 0.46
C SER A 123 13.03 4.02 -0.74
N LEU A 124 12.98 4.57 -1.95
CA LEU A 124 12.56 3.84 -3.15
C LEU A 124 13.73 3.31 -3.99
N LYS A 125 14.94 3.80 -3.76
CA LYS A 125 16.14 3.48 -4.54
C LYS A 125 16.60 2.03 -4.36
N VAL A 126 16.35 1.45 -3.20
CA VAL A 126 16.86 0.13 -2.85
C VAL A 126 15.76 -0.76 -2.29
N GLY A 127 15.73 -2.00 -2.74
CA GLY A 127 14.85 -3.03 -2.19
C GLY A 127 13.42 -3.00 -2.76
N PRO A 128 12.49 -3.70 -2.11
CA PRO A 128 11.15 -3.95 -2.63
C PRO A 128 10.12 -2.86 -2.29
N ALA A 129 10.54 -1.67 -1.84
CA ALA A 129 9.59 -0.62 -1.52
C ALA A 129 8.84 -0.16 -2.77
N MET A 130 7.51 -0.16 -2.68
CA MET A 130 6.60 0.21 -3.77
C MET A 130 5.76 1.44 -3.45
N GLY A 131 6.17 2.21 -2.46
CA GLY A 131 5.49 3.45 -2.12
C GLY A 131 5.94 4.02 -0.79
N VAL A 132 5.29 5.13 -0.43
CA VAL A 132 5.60 5.89 0.77
C VAL A 132 4.34 6.22 1.56
N TRP A 133 4.52 6.37 2.87
CA TRP A 133 3.53 6.82 3.82
C TRP A 133 4.00 8.14 4.41
N ILE A 134 3.26 9.21 4.16
CA ILE A 134 3.72 10.58 4.39
C ILE A 134 3.03 11.15 5.62
N PRO A 135 3.75 11.38 6.73
CA PRO A 135 3.18 11.95 7.93
C PRO A 135 2.93 13.46 7.80
N PHE A 136 2.06 14.01 8.63
CA PHE A 136 1.80 15.44 8.78
C PHE A 136 1.46 16.16 7.47
N VAL A 137 0.64 15.56 6.62
CA VAL A 137 0.14 16.24 5.41
C VAL A 137 -0.86 17.31 5.83
N GLU A 138 -0.55 18.57 5.53
CA GLU A 138 -1.35 19.72 5.92
C GLU A 138 -1.99 20.48 4.73
N SER A 139 -1.53 20.21 3.52
CA SER A 139 -2.03 20.89 2.31
C SER A 139 -1.91 20.03 1.05
N ARG A 140 -2.63 20.42 0.01
CA ARG A 140 -2.44 19.91 -1.35
C ARG A 140 -0.99 20.05 -1.81
N ALA A 141 -0.37 21.20 -1.56
CA ALA A 141 1.00 21.49 -2.01
C ALA A 141 2.03 20.54 -1.39
N ASP A 142 1.84 20.12 -0.12
CA ASP A 142 2.70 19.13 0.54
C ASP A 142 2.64 17.81 -0.21
N LEU A 143 1.43 17.38 -0.53
CA LEU A 143 1.21 16.10 -1.18
C LEU A 143 1.65 16.11 -2.64
N GLU A 144 1.43 17.19 -3.38
CA GLU A 144 1.92 17.34 -4.76
C GLU A 144 3.46 17.30 -4.84
N ARG A 145 4.17 17.90 -3.88
CA ARG A 145 5.64 17.79 -3.79
C ARG A 145 6.07 16.36 -3.59
N ALA A 146 5.42 15.65 -2.67
CA ALA A 146 5.76 14.26 -2.38
C ALA A 146 5.44 13.33 -3.57
N ILE A 147 4.27 13.46 -4.20
CA ILE A 147 3.89 12.71 -5.40
C ILE A 147 4.88 12.96 -6.54
N SER A 148 5.27 14.23 -6.75
CA SER A 148 6.29 14.57 -7.75
C SER A 148 7.64 13.92 -7.44
N ALA A 149 8.05 13.89 -6.17
CA ALA A 149 9.27 13.22 -5.73
C ALA A 149 9.23 11.70 -5.98
N VAL A 150 8.12 11.04 -5.66
CA VAL A 150 7.92 9.59 -5.92
C VAL A 150 8.01 9.28 -7.43
N ARG A 151 7.38 10.08 -8.27
CA ARG A 151 7.39 9.91 -9.74
C ARG A 151 8.77 10.07 -10.36
N ASN A 152 9.62 10.90 -9.76
CA ASN A 152 10.98 11.19 -10.23
C ASN A 152 12.04 10.31 -9.55
N ALA A 153 11.69 9.49 -8.55
CA ALA A 153 12.63 8.63 -7.88
C ALA A 153 13.03 7.41 -8.75
N GLU A 154 14.28 6.97 -8.56
CA GLU A 154 14.70 5.67 -9.07
C GLU A 154 14.07 4.56 -8.19
N THR A 155 13.43 3.58 -8.85
CA THR A 155 12.73 2.49 -8.16
C THR A 155 13.37 1.15 -8.48
N SER A 156 14.24 0.67 -7.61
CA SER A 156 14.96 -0.61 -7.81
C SER A 156 14.02 -1.82 -7.82
N ALA A 157 12.96 -1.81 -7.01
CA ALA A 157 11.97 -2.89 -6.98
C ALA A 157 11.35 -3.10 -8.36
N LEU A 158 10.84 -2.04 -8.97
CA LEU A 158 10.18 -2.12 -10.26
C LEU A 158 11.16 -2.39 -11.40
N ALA A 159 12.39 -1.88 -11.30
CA ALA A 159 13.45 -2.18 -12.26
C ALA A 159 13.83 -3.66 -12.24
N GLY A 160 13.99 -4.23 -11.05
CA GLY A 160 14.32 -5.65 -10.85
C GLY A 160 13.22 -6.61 -11.32
N LEU A 161 11.97 -6.15 -11.36
CA LEU A 161 10.83 -6.89 -11.90
C LEU A 161 10.62 -6.66 -13.40
N ASN A 162 11.52 -5.94 -14.07
CA ASN A 162 11.39 -5.54 -15.48
C ASN A 162 10.09 -4.79 -15.80
N ILE A 163 9.55 -4.05 -14.83
CA ILE A 163 8.35 -3.25 -15.04
C ILE A 163 8.68 -2.09 -16.01
N PRO A 164 7.91 -1.93 -17.10
CA PRO A 164 8.09 -0.84 -18.05
C PRO A 164 8.09 0.53 -17.37
N ARG A 165 8.88 1.47 -17.90
CA ARG A 165 9.07 2.78 -17.27
C ARG A 165 7.74 3.53 -17.08
N GLU A 166 6.82 3.43 -18.01
CA GLU A 166 5.49 4.05 -17.95
C GLU A 166 4.59 3.50 -16.82
N ARG A 167 4.92 2.34 -16.28
CA ARG A 167 4.26 1.77 -15.10
C ARG A 167 4.97 2.11 -13.79
N ARG A 168 6.16 2.69 -13.83
CA ARG A 168 6.89 3.16 -12.64
C ARG A 168 6.40 4.55 -12.25
N ASP A 169 5.09 4.68 -12.07
CA ASP A 169 4.38 5.91 -11.78
C ASP A 169 3.37 5.66 -10.66
N VAL A 170 2.81 6.72 -10.12
CA VAL A 170 1.91 6.68 -8.96
C VAL A 170 0.50 6.30 -9.40
N TRP A 171 -0.05 5.28 -8.77
CA TRP A 171 -1.46 4.93 -8.83
C TRP A 171 -2.25 5.77 -7.80
N PRO A 172 -3.46 6.29 -8.09
CA PRO A 172 -4.23 6.14 -9.32
C PRO A 172 -3.99 7.23 -10.37
N LEU A 173 -3.02 8.15 -10.16
CA LEU A 173 -2.71 9.23 -11.12
C LEU A 173 -2.43 8.65 -12.51
N ASN A 174 -1.61 7.61 -12.55
CA ASN A 174 -1.50 6.72 -13.69
C ASN A 174 -2.24 5.42 -13.39
N PRO A 175 -3.34 5.11 -14.08
CA PRO A 175 -4.09 3.87 -13.83
C PRO A 175 -3.26 2.58 -13.98
N LYS A 176 -2.12 2.62 -14.68
CA LYS A 176 -1.17 1.51 -14.81
C LYS A 176 0.01 1.63 -13.84
N GLY A 177 0.04 2.66 -13.02
CA GLY A 177 1.10 2.92 -12.04
C GLY A 177 1.21 1.82 -10.99
N GLU A 178 2.42 1.56 -10.52
CA GLU A 178 2.73 0.54 -9.52
C GLU A 178 3.23 1.14 -8.19
N LEU A 179 3.37 2.47 -8.11
CA LEU A 179 3.78 3.16 -6.90
C LEU A 179 2.57 3.67 -6.13
N PHE A 180 2.70 3.68 -4.80
CA PHE A 180 1.62 3.98 -3.88
C PHE A 180 1.99 5.12 -2.93
N VAL A 181 1.08 6.08 -2.72
CA VAL A 181 1.29 7.23 -1.84
C VAL A 181 0.16 7.33 -0.85
N VAL A 182 0.49 7.21 0.43
CA VAL A 182 -0.46 7.39 1.54
C VAL A 182 -0.22 8.74 2.21
N ALA A 183 -1.27 9.51 2.41
CA ALA A 183 -1.24 10.75 3.17
C ALA A 183 -1.78 10.52 4.58
N MET A 184 -1.01 10.93 5.62
CA MET A 184 -1.51 10.95 7.00
C MET A 184 -2.01 12.34 7.35
N ILE A 185 -3.26 12.42 7.79
CA ILE A 185 -3.88 13.62 8.34
C ILE A 185 -3.93 13.46 9.85
N GLU A 186 -3.07 14.23 10.55
CA GLU A 186 -2.86 14.08 12.00
C GLU A 186 -2.70 15.42 12.72
N THR A 187 -2.99 16.54 12.05
CA THR A 187 -2.94 17.88 12.61
C THR A 187 -4.24 18.63 12.36
N GLU A 188 -4.50 19.67 13.16
CA GLU A 188 -5.66 20.54 12.93
C GLU A 188 -5.63 21.20 11.53
N ASN A 189 -4.44 21.55 11.02
CA ASN A 189 -4.30 22.11 9.67
C ASN A 189 -4.70 21.06 8.61
N GLY A 190 -4.20 19.84 8.72
CA GLY A 190 -4.57 18.75 7.84
C GLY A 190 -6.07 18.46 7.87
N VAL A 191 -6.69 18.48 9.06
CA VAL A 191 -8.14 18.31 9.22
C VAL A 191 -8.93 19.43 8.55
N ARG A 192 -8.49 20.70 8.68
CA ARG A 192 -9.12 21.83 7.99
C ARG A 192 -9.03 21.71 6.46
N ASN A 193 -7.90 21.27 5.98
CA ASN A 193 -7.58 21.15 4.55
C ASN A 193 -7.86 19.76 3.96
N ALA A 194 -8.55 18.89 4.71
CA ALA A 194 -8.72 17.48 4.34
C ALA A 194 -9.35 17.30 2.95
N GLN A 195 -10.27 18.17 2.55
CA GLN A 195 -10.90 18.06 1.23
C GLN A 195 -9.86 18.24 0.10
N GLU A 196 -9.03 19.26 0.16
CA GLU A 196 -8.02 19.48 -0.88
C GLU A 196 -6.94 18.39 -0.89
N ILE A 197 -6.63 17.81 0.29
CA ILE A 197 -5.70 16.69 0.42
C ILE A 197 -6.28 15.45 -0.28
N VAL A 198 -7.53 15.09 0.04
CA VAL A 198 -8.24 13.95 -0.57
C VAL A 198 -8.42 14.15 -2.08
N GLU A 199 -8.62 15.39 -2.54
CA GLU A 199 -8.79 15.73 -3.96
C GLU A 199 -7.46 15.89 -4.72
N THR A 200 -6.31 15.70 -4.06
CA THR A 200 -5.02 15.83 -4.73
C THR A 200 -4.81 14.68 -5.72
N PRO A 201 -4.57 14.96 -7.01
CA PRO A 201 -4.31 13.91 -7.99
C PRO A 201 -3.08 13.08 -7.62
N GLY A 202 -3.26 11.77 -7.53
CA GLY A 202 -2.17 10.84 -7.20
C GLY A 202 -2.09 10.43 -5.73
N VAL A 203 -2.95 10.96 -4.84
CA VAL A 203 -3.13 10.35 -3.53
C VAL A 203 -3.75 8.97 -3.71
N SER A 204 -3.06 7.94 -3.21
CA SER A 204 -3.55 6.56 -3.32
C SER A 204 -4.46 6.21 -2.14
N ALA A 205 -4.05 6.61 -0.94
CA ALA A 205 -4.83 6.40 0.28
C ALA A 205 -4.67 7.57 1.26
N VAL A 206 -5.64 7.70 2.17
CA VAL A 206 -5.60 8.64 3.28
C VAL A 206 -5.82 7.88 4.58
N GLU A 207 -4.97 8.15 5.57
CA GLU A 207 -5.12 7.71 6.95
C GLU A 207 -5.32 8.92 7.86
N CYS A 208 -6.21 8.76 8.85
CA CYS A 208 -6.44 9.76 9.88
C CYS A 208 -5.96 9.23 11.23
N VAL A 209 -5.07 9.99 11.90
CA VAL A 209 -4.49 9.61 13.19
C VAL A 209 -4.54 10.82 14.14
N HIS A 210 -4.72 10.57 15.43
CA HIS A 210 -4.72 11.62 16.47
C HIS A 210 -5.73 12.77 16.25
N ILE A 211 -6.84 12.50 15.56
CA ILE A 211 -7.93 13.43 15.32
C ILE A 211 -9.23 12.93 15.99
N THR A 212 -10.27 13.75 15.99
CA THR A 212 -11.55 13.33 16.56
C THR A 212 -12.26 12.28 15.69
N ASP A 213 -13.06 11.41 16.32
CA ASP A 213 -13.87 10.43 15.58
C ASP A 213 -14.81 11.09 14.57
N ALA A 214 -15.32 12.28 14.90
CA ALA A 214 -16.19 13.05 14.01
C ALA A 214 -15.45 13.52 12.76
N ASP A 215 -14.21 14.01 12.91
CA ASP A 215 -13.35 14.40 11.79
C ASP A 215 -12.93 13.18 10.96
N ALA A 216 -12.56 12.09 11.60
CA ALA A 216 -12.23 10.84 10.90
C ALA A 216 -13.40 10.33 10.06
N ALA A 217 -14.62 10.34 10.61
CA ALA A 217 -15.83 9.95 9.87
C ALA A 217 -16.14 10.91 8.69
N ARG A 218 -15.94 12.21 8.88
CA ARG A 218 -16.09 13.21 7.82
C ARG A 218 -15.09 13.00 6.69
N ILE A 219 -13.82 12.75 7.03
CA ILE A 219 -12.76 12.52 6.05
C ILE A 219 -12.94 11.17 5.34
N LEU A 220 -13.36 10.13 6.07
CA LEU A 220 -13.74 8.85 5.45
C LEU A 220 -14.80 9.06 4.36
N LYS A 221 -15.86 9.84 4.66
CA LYS A 221 -16.88 10.15 3.65
C LYS A 221 -16.28 10.84 2.42
N MET A 222 -15.37 11.81 2.60
CA MET A 222 -14.68 12.47 1.49
C MET A 222 -13.88 11.46 0.64
N CYS A 223 -13.16 10.53 1.29
CA CYS A 223 -12.44 9.47 0.60
C CYS A 223 -13.36 8.60 -0.25
N LEU A 224 -14.49 8.17 0.32
CA LEU A 224 -15.48 7.33 -0.38
C LEU A 224 -16.10 8.08 -1.59
N ASP A 225 -16.49 9.35 -1.40
CA ASP A 225 -17.07 10.18 -2.46
C ASP A 225 -16.08 10.39 -3.63
N ARG A 226 -14.78 10.40 -3.37
CA ARG A 226 -13.70 10.59 -4.36
C ARG A 226 -13.01 9.30 -4.81
N LYS A 227 -13.44 8.15 -4.27
CA LYS A 227 -12.83 6.84 -4.53
C LYS A 227 -11.34 6.79 -4.18
N VAL A 228 -10.92 7.53 -3.15
CA VAL A 228 -9.62 7.44 -2.53
C VAL A 228 -9.69 6.36 -1.46
N VAL A 229 -8.65 5.54 -1.35
CA VAL A 229 -8.62 4.47 -0.35
C VAL A 229 -8.53 5.07 1.05
N ALA A 230 -9.38 4.62 1.96
CA ALA A 230 -9.28 4.97 3.37
C ALA A 230 -8.48 3.89 4.14
N ALA A 231 -7.48 4.34 4.90
CA ALA A 231 -6.65 3.50 5.76
C ALA A 231 -6.93 3.76 7.24
N ALA A 232 -6.76 2.74 8.08
CA ALA A 232 -6.87 2.84 9.54
C ALA A 232 -6.21 1.64 10.23
N ASP A 233 -5.82 1.82 11.49
CA ASP A 233 -5.52 0.68 12.35
C ASP A 233 -6.80 -0.11 12.67
N ALA A 234 -6.68 -1.42 12.84
CA ALA A 234 -7.80 -2.29 13.16
C ALA A 234 -7.37 -3.41 14.12
N THR A 235 -8.33 -3.88 14.89
CA THR A 235 -8.20 -5.07 15.73
C THR A 235 -9.11 -6.18 15.20
N PRO A 236 -8.90 -7.45 15.59
CA PRO A 236 -9.84 -8.52 15.25
C PRO A 236 -11.29 -8.24 15.70
N ALA A 237 -11.47 -7.38 16.72
CA ALA A 237 -12.79 -7.05 17.24
C ALA A 237 -13.55 -6.02 16.39
N ASP A 238 -12.84 -5.09 15.72
CA ASP A 238 -13.45 -3.97 15.00
C ASP A 238 -13.22 -3.98 13.49
N VAL A 239 -12.37 -4.87 12.98
CA VAL A 239 -12.01 -4.92 11.56
C VAL A 239 -13.21 -5.03 10.63
N GLN A 240 -14.19 -5.88 10.96
CA GLN A 240 -15.38 -6.06 10.14
C GLN A 240 -16.24 -4.78 10.09
N ALA A 241 -16.36 -4.08 11.22
CA ALA A 241 -17.07 -2.81 11.28
C ALA A 241 -16.37 -1.73 10.42
N LYS A 242 -15.03 -1.68 10.45
CA LYS A 242 -14.25 -0.76 9.60
C LYS A 242 -14.36 -1.09 8.11
N ILE A 243 -14.31 -2.36 7.73
CA ILE A 243 -14.56 -2.79 6.35
C ILE A 243 -15.96 -2.40 5.90
N ALA A 244 -16.97 -2.63 6.74
CA ALA A 244 -18.35 -2.23 6.45
C ALA A 244 -18.53 -0.72 6.32
N ALA A 245 -17.77 0.07 7.10
CA ALA A 245 -17.74 1.53 7.00
C ALA A 245 -17.05 2.05 5.73
N GLY A 246 -16.26 1.22 5.03
CA GLY A 246 -15.63 1.56 3.76
C GLY A 246 -14.11 1.63 3.78
N TYR A 247 -13.45 1.38 4.91
CA TYR A 247 -11.98 1.25 4.94
C TYR A 247 -11.53 0.04 4.13
N ARG A 248 -10.40 0.17 3.43
CA ARG A 248 -9.83 -0.89 2.58
C ARG A 248 -8.35 -1.15 2.83
N MET A 249 -7.64 -0.27 3.52
CA MET A 249 -6.31 -0.55 4.05
C MET A 249 -6.38 -0.58 5.58
N LEU A 250 -6.06 -1.73 6.17
CA LEU A 250 -6.20 -1.96 7.60
C LEU A 250 -4.92 -2.52 8.18
N SER A 251 -4.38 -1.87 9.23
CA SER A 251 -3.16 -2.30 9.90
C SER A 251 -3.50 -2.99 11.21
N VAL A 252 -2.90 -4.15 11.47
CA VAL A 252 -3.09 -4.89 12.73
C VAL A 252 -2.28 -4.32 13.90
N GLY A 253 -1.59 -3.20 13.66
CA GLY A 253 -0.71 -2.55 14.62
C GLY A 253 0.77 -2.95 14.46
N TRP A 254 1.57 -2.67 15.48
CA TRP A 254 3.02 -2.83 15.46
C TRP A 254 3.47 -4.26 15.75
N ASP A 255 4.47 -4.74 15.03
CA ASP A 255 5.05 -6.08 15.15
C ASP A 255 5.52 -6.39 16.58
N TYR A 256 6.20 -5.45 17.25
CA TYR A 256 6.67 -5.63 18.61
C TYR A 256 5.52 -5.72 19.64
N VAL A 257 4.40 -5.00 19.40
CA VAL A 257 3.19 -5.09 20.24
C VAL A 257 2.52 -6.45 20.06
N LEU A 258 2.46 -6.94 18.83
CA LEU A 258 1.92 -8.26 18.52
C LEU A 258 2.77 -9.36 19.19
N LEU A 259 4.10 -9.24 19.09
CA LEU A 259 5.03 -10.17 19.74
C LEU A 259 4.87 -10.15 21.28
N GLN A 260 4.80 -8.96 21.88
CA GLN A 260 4.60 -8.82 23.32
C GLN A 260 3.29 -9.50 23.79
N ARG A 261 2.20 -9.29 23.06
CA ARG A 261 0.91 -9.94 23.35
C ARG A 261 1.03 -11.46 23.26
N ALA A 262 1.58 -11.98 22.16
CA ALA A 262 1.76 -13.41 21.95
C ALA A 262 2.59 -14.06 23.08
N LEU A 263 3.71 -13.45 23.48
CA LEU A 263 4.53 -13.91 24.58
C LEU A 263 3.77 -13.89 25.91
N THR A 264 3.06 -12.80 26.19
CA THR A 264 2.28 -12.64 27.43
C THR A 264 1.19 -13.72 27.55
N ASP A 265 0.45 -13.96 26.49
CA ASP A 265 -0.64 -14.92 26.46
C ASP A 265 -0.11 -16.36 26.58
N THR A 266 1.00 -16.66 25.91
CA THR A 266 1.68 -17.97 26.04
C THR A 266 2.13 -18.23 27.46
N VAL A 267 2.82 -17.27 28.08
CA VAL A 267 3.30 -17.40 29.46
C VAL A 267 2.13 -17.56 30.45
N LYS A 268 1.06 -16.79 30.28
CA LYS A 268 -0.15 -16.94 31.11
C LYS A 268 -0.79 -18.33 30.94
N ALA A 269 -0.84 -18.84 29.72
CA ALA A 269 -1.39 -20.17 29.45
C ALA A 269 -0.57 -21.29 30.11
N MET A 270 0.77 -21.16 30.12
CA MET A 270 1.69 -22.14 30.74
C MET A 270 1.68 -22.11 32.28
N ARG A 271 1.13 -21.05 32.89
CA ARG A 271 1.05 -20.91 34.36
C ARG A 271 -0.28 -21.37 34.94
N LYS A 272 -1.24 -21.73 34.11
CA LYS A 272 -2.54 -22.35 34.48
C LYS A 272 -2.41 -23.85 34.56
#